data_e2bd9aec1082951a24d32312bb9ea95a
#
_entry.id   e2bd9aec1082951a24d32312bb9ea95a
#
_cell.length_a   1.000
_cell.length_b   1.000
_cell.length_c   1.000
_cell.angle_alpha   90.00
_cell.angle_beta   90.00
_cell.angle_gamma   90.00
#
_symmetry.space_group_name_H-M   'P 1'
#
loop_
_entity.id
_entity.type
_entity.pdbx_description
1 polymer ?
#
loop_
_entity_poly.entity_id
_entity_poly.type
_entity_poly.pdbx_seq_one_letter_code
_entity_poly.pdbx_strand_id
1 'polypeptide(L)'
;MSEEKQIEKPRAVKLVYNLNDDYRTPRYLVSCLDTFIFDFMQRHNVNRKLVVYCPFDTEESEYVRYFKENGAEVIHGDIKTGQDFFENPIPECDLVISNPPFSRKREVFSKLFAAGIPFALLMNLQAMQYQEMGQLFFEEQQRTEAIQFIIPDKKVSFDGHTSAFCSGYYCWKFVEKTSFVHLPHNNSGKFYVPAYSLTKQGDVQ
;
A
#
# COMPACT_ATOMS: atom_id res chain seq x y z
N MET A 1 -25.16 -11.46 53.05
CA MET A 1 -25.40 -11.99 51.68
C MET A 1 -24.74 -11.03 50.73
N SER A 2 -23.54 -11.37 50.27
CA SER A 2 -22.70 -10.57 49.37
C SER A 2 -22.92 -11.10 47.96
N GLU A 3 -23.45 -10.23 47.08
CA GLU A 3 -23.61 -10.53 45.67
C GLU A 3 -22.25 -10.49 44.98
N GLU A 4 -21.78 -11.65 44.49
CA GLU A 4 -20.64 -11.76 43.60
C GLU A 4 -21.03 -11.26 42.22
N LYS A 5 -20.48 -10.11 41.81
CA LYS A 5 -20.54 -9.66 40.44
C LYS A 5 -19.69 -10.59 39.54
N GLN A 6 -20.36 -11.39 38.73
CA GLN A 6 -19.71 -12.14 37.64
C GLN A 6 -19.09 -11.16 36.65
N ILE A 7 -17.77 -11.20 36.54
CA ILE A 7 -17.02 -10.48 35.50
C ILE A 7 -17.18 -11.29 34.21
N GLU A 8 -18.00 -10.77 33.28
CA GLU A 8 -18.10 -11.34 31.93
C GLU A 8 -16.74 -11.27 31.23
N LYS A 9 -16.23 -12.44 30.83
CA LYS A 9 -15.02 -12.53 29.99
C LYS A 9 -15.28 -11.84 28.66
N PRO A 10 -14.35 -11.02 28.12
CA PRO A 10 -14.52 -10.38 26.84
C PRO A 10 -14.72 -11.46 25.76
N ARG A 11 -15.79 -11.32 24.97
CA ARG A 11 -16.04 -12.16 23.80
C ARG A 11 -14.86 -12.01 22.86
N ALA A 12 -14.17 -13.12 22.58
CA ALA A 12 -13.18 -13.18 21.51
C ALA A 12 -13.86 -12.76 20.21
N VAL A 13 -13.51 -11.59 19.69
CA VAL A 13 -13.94 -11.13 18.37
C VAL A 13 -13.27 -12.09 17.38
N LYS A 14 -14.05 -13.02 16.84
CA LYS A 14 -13.63 -13.88 15.77
C LYS A 14 -13.49 -12.97 14.54
N LEU A 15 -12.28 -12.53 14.23
CA LEU A 15 -11.96 -11.79 13.01
C LEU A 15 -12.26 -12.71 11.82
N VAL A 16 -13.43 -12.54 11.23
CA VAL A 16 -13.77 -13.19 9.98
C VAL A 16 -13.03 -12.42 8.88
N TYR A 17 -11.86 -12.91 8.50
CA TYR A 17 -11.25 -12.51 7.23
C TYR A 17 -12.22 -12.91 6.12
N ASN A 18 -12.73 -11.92 5.41
CA ASN A 18 -13.48 -12.18 4.19
C ASN A 18 -12.49 -12.70 3.15
N LEU A 19 -12.59 -13.98 2.82
CA LEU A 19 -11.80 -14.64 1.76
C LEU A 19 -11.95 -13.98 0.37
N ASN A 20 -12.87 -13.02 0.23
CA ASN A 20 -13.11 -12.25 -0.99
C ASN A 20 -12.27 -10.97 -1.10
N ASP A 21 -11.38 -10.66 -0.15
CA ASP A 21 -10.51 -9.48 -0.20
C ASP A 21 -9.16 -9.74 -0.92
N ASP A 22 -8.95 -10.93 -1.47
CA ASP A 22 -7.71 -11.37 -2.14
C ASP A 22 -7.74 -10.97 -3.64
N TYR A 23 -7.67 -9.68 -3.92
CA TYR A 23 -7.57 -9.15 -5.29
C TYR A 23 -6.11 -9.08 -5.74
N ARG A 24 -5.74 -9.89 -6.73
CA ARG A 24 -4.40 -9.82 -7.32
C ARG A 24 -4.20 -8.51 -8.07
N THR A 25 -3.29 -7.69 -7.58
CA THR A 25 -2.95 -6.41 -8.19
C THR A 25 -2.25 -6.64 -9.54
N PRO A 26 -2.76 -6.10 -10.65
CA PRO A 26 -2.12 -6.28 -11.93
C PRO A 26 -0.84 -5.44 -12.03
N ARG A 27 0.15 -5.95 -12.78
CA ARG A 27 1.49 -5.34 -12.94
C ARG A 27 1.46 -3.87 -13.36
N TYR A 28 0.55 -3.48 -14.25
CA TYR A 28 0.46 -2.10 -14.72
C TYR A 28 0.10 -1.09 -13.61
N LEU A 29 -0.56 -1.54 -12.54
CA LEU A 29 -0.81 -0.70 -11.37
C LEU A 29 0.45 -0.55 -10.51
N VAL A 30 1.30 -1.56 -10.44
CA VAL A 30 2.56 -1.45 -9.73
C VAL A 30 3.53 -0.55 -10.49
N SER A 31 3.69 -0.79 -11.80
CA SER A 31 4.62 -0.03 -12.64
C SER A 31 4.24 1.45 -12.82
N CYS A 32 2.97 1.83 -12.63
CA CYS A 32 2.59 3.24 -12.68
C CYS A 32 3.18 4.08 -11.54
N LEU A 33 3.79 3.44 -10.54
CA LEU A 33 4.46 4.10 -9.42
C LEU A 33 5.91 4.50 -9.73
N ASP A 34 6.53 4.02 -10.81
CA ASP A 34 7.96 4.14 -11.08
C ASP A 34 8.48 5.59 -11.02
N THR A 35 7.78 6.52 -11.67
CA THR A 35 8.17 7.93 -11.66
C THR A 35 8.07 8.54 -10.27
N PHE A 36 7.05 8.17 -9.51
CA PHE A 36 6.87 8.65 -8.13
C PHE A 36 7.92 8.06 -7.18
N ILE A 37 8.30 6.80 -7.38
CA ILE A 37 9.36 6.15 -6.61
C ILE A 37 10.70 6.81 -6.92
N PHE A 38 10.99 7.09 -8.19
CA PHE A 38 12.19 7.82 -8.56
C PHE A 38 12.26 9.20 -7.91
N ASP A 39 11.17 9.99 -8.01
CA ASP A 39 11.09 11.31 -7.38
C ASP A 39 11.23 11.24 -5.85
N PHE A 40 10.62 10.22 -5.23
CA PHE A 40 10.76 9.95 -3.80
C PHE A 40 12.22 9.68 -3.42
N MET A 41 12.90 8.79 -4.14
CA MET A 41 14.30 8.47 -3.88
C MET A 41 15.21 9.71 -4.01
N GLN A 42 14.95 10.56 -5.01
CA GLN A 42 15.71 11.80 -5.20
C GLN A 42 15.48 12.78 -4.02
N ARG A 43 14.25 13.00 -3.62
CA ARG A 43 13.90 13.92 -2.52
C ARG A 43 14.46 13.47 -1.17
N HIS A 44 14.53 12.16 -0.94
CA HIS A 44 15.01 11.58 0.32
C HIS A 44 16.47 11.15 0.28
N ASN A 45 17.21 11.47 -0.83
CA ASN A 45 18.62 11.09 -1.02
C ASN A 45 18.89 9.59 -0.82
N VAL A 46 17.97 8.73 -1.29
CA VAL A 46 18.14 7.28 -1.21
C VAL A 46 19.11 6.84 -2.30
N ASN A 47 20.40 6.77 -1.96
CA ASN A 47 21.51 6.43 -2.87
C ASN A 47 21.92 4.95 -2.78
N ARG A 48 21.05 4.11 -2.28
CA ARG A 48 21.20 2.65 -2.14
C ARG A 48 19.98 1.94 -2.72
N LYS A 49 19.97 0.62 -2.67
CA LYS A 49 18.74 -0.13 -2.98
C LYS A 49 17.60 0.35 -2.10
N LEU A 50 16.47 0.65 -2.74
CA LEU A 50 15.23 0.96 -2.02
C LEU A 50 14.76 -0.27 -1.26
N VAL A 51 14.43 -0.10 0.01
CA VAL A 51 13.81 -1.14 0.84
C VAL A 51 12.30 -0.93 0.87
N VAL A 52 11.56 -1.82 0.21
CA VAL A 52 10.09 -1.76 0.12
C VAL A 52 9.47 -2.82 1.01
N TYR A 53 8.53 -2.43 1.85
CA TYR A 53 7.75 -3.37 2.65
C TYR A 53 6.35 -3.55 2.05
N CYS A 54 6.01 -4.80 1.76
CA CYS A 54 4.72 -5.25 1.19
C CYS A 54 4.00 -6.14 2.21
N PRO A 55 3.30 -5.56 3.22
CA PRO A 55 2.83 -6.30 4.41
C PRO A 55 1.67 -7.26 4.18
N PHE A 56 1.03 -7.21 3.03
CA PHE A 56 -0.15 -8.04 2.70
C PHE A 56 0.09 -8.88 1.44
N ASP A 57 1.35 -9.16 1.15
CA ASP A 57 1.77 -9.77 -0.10
C ASP A 57 2.62 -11.01 0.15
N THR A 58 2.47 -12.00 -0.74
CA THR A 58 3.30 -13.22 -0.79
C THR A 58 4.37 -13.10 -1.87
N GLU A 59 5.26 -14.08 -1.95
CA GLU A 59 6.30 -14.15 -2.99
C GLU A 59 5.73 -14.10 -4.42
N GLU A 60 4.50 -14.60 -4.62
CA GLU A 60 3.82 -14.60 -5.92
C GLU A 60 3.10 -13.29 -6.25
N SER A 61 2.99 -12.36 -5.29
CA SER A 61 2.35 -11.07 -5.50
C SER A 61 3.11 -10.23 -6.51
N GLU A 62 2.38 -9.48 -7.34
CA GLU A 62 2.99 -8.64 -8.37
C GLU A 62 3.84 -7.51 -7.78
N TYR A 63 3.50 -6.98 -6.61
CA TYR A 63 4.34 -6.03 -5.89
C TYR A 63 5.72 -6.62 -5.58
N VAL A 64 5.76 -7.80 -4.98
CA VAL A 64 7.01 -8.45 -4.58
C VAL A 64 7.87 -8.77 -5.80
N ARG A 65 7.28 -9.37 -6.83
CA ARG A 65 7.98 -9.70 -8.08
C ARG A 65 8.52 -8.46 -8.76
N TYR A 66 7.65 -7.46 -8.95
CA TYR A 66 8.00 -6.24 -9.66
C TYR A 66 9.18 -5.52 -9.01
N PHE A 67 9.12 -5.28 -7.71
CA PHE A 67 10.18 -4.57 -7.02
C PHE A 67 11.49 -5.35 -6.96
N LYS A 68 11.44 -6.68 -6.78
CA LYS A 68 12.65 -7.53 -6.86
C LYS A 68 13.28 -7.50 -8.25
N GLU A 69 12.48 -7.62 -9.32
CA GLU A 69 12.95 -7.53 -10.71
C GLU A 69 13.60 -6.18 -11.03
N ASN A 70 13.13 -5.10 -10.41
CA ASN A 70 13.66 -3.75 -10.57
C ASN A 70 14.75 -3.38 -9.53
N GLY A 71 15.29 -4.37 -8.81
CA GLY A 71 16.49 -4.22 -7.98
C GLY A 71 16.26 -3.69 -6.58
N ALA A 72 15.01 -3.52 -6.14
CA ALA A 72 14.69 -3.17 -4.75
C ALA A 72 14.95 -4.37 -3.81
N GLU A 73 15.22 -4.07 -2.56
CA GLU A 73 15.11 -5.03 -1.47
C GLU A 73 13.64 -5.07 -1.02
N VAL A 74 13.05 -6.27 -0.98
CA VAL A 74 11.62 -6.41 -0.66
C VAL A 74 11.45 -7.25 0.58
N ILE A 75 10.84 -6.62 1.59
CA ILE A 75 10.32 -7.31 2.77
C ILE A 75 8.82 -7.51 2.53
N HIS A 76 8.33 -8.71 2.69
CA HIS A 76 6.91 -9.01 2.49
C HIS A 76 6.40 -9.96 3.56
N GLY A 77 5.09 -9.99 3.73
CA GLY A 77 4.45 -10.88 4.69
C GLY A 77 2.96 -10.98 4.42
N ASP A 78 2.40 -12.12 4.76
CA ASP A 78 0.97 -12.40 4.70
C ASP A 78 0.59 -13.23 5.92
N ILE A 79 -0.62 -13.05 6.43
CA ILE A 79 -1.10 -13.81 7.59
C ILE A 79 -1.09 -15.32 7.34
N LYS A 80 -1.28 -15.76 6.08
CA LYS A 80 -1.22 -17.18 5.68
C LYS A 80 0.19 -17.75 5.84
N THR A 81 1.22 -16.91 5.82
CA THR A 81 2.62 -17.28 6.03
C THR A 81 3.10 -17.06 7.48
N GLY A 82 2.19 -16.72 8.39
CA GLY A 82 2.50 -16.45 9.79
C GLY A 82 3.04 -15.05 10.07
N GLN A 83 2.99 -14.17 9.09
CA GLN A 83 3.42 -12.76 9.19
C GLN A 83 2.18 -11.86 9.31
N ASP A 84 1.68 -11.67 10.53
CA ASP A 84 0.55 -10.78 10.78
C ASP A 84 1.03 -9.34 10.93
N PHE A 85 0.68 -8.49 9.94
CA PHE A 85 0.98 -7.05 9.99
C PHE A 85 0.49 -6.38 11.28
N PHE A 86 -0.62 -6.82 11.83
CA PHE A 86 -1.23 -6.16 12.99
C PHE A 86 -0.54 -6.51 14.31
N GLU A 87 0.03 -7.70 14.40
CA GLU A 87 0.71 -8.19 15.61
C GLU A 87 2.21 -7.88 15.57
N ASN A 88 2.84 -7.92 14.40
CA ASN A 88 4.27 -7.74 14.25
C ASN A 88 4.67 -6.25 14.16
N PRO A 89 5.85 -5.85 14.63
CA PRO A 89 6.37 -4.51 14.38
C PRO A 89 6.61 -4.30 12.89
N ILE A 90 6.49 -3.04 12.42
CA ILE A 90 6.86 -2.69 11.06
C ILE A 90 8.39 -2.77 10.94
N PRO A 91 8.94 -3.51 9.96
CA PRO A 91 10.37 -3.61 9.76
C PRO A 91 10.96 -2.27 9.29
N GLU A 92 12.26 -2.11 9.44
CA GLU A 92 12.96 -0.96 8.89
C GLU A 92 12.86 -0.99 7.36
N CYS A 93 12.24 0.03 6.77
CA CYS A 93 12.05 0.15 5.33
C CYS A 93 11.94 1.64 4.93
N ASP A 94 12.15 1.91 3.65
CA ASP A 94 12.02 3.27 3.10
C ASP A 94 10.57 3.60 2.77
N LEU A 95 9.80 2.61 2.34
CA LEU A 95 8.47 2.80 1.77
C LEU A 95 7.61 1.56 1.95
N VAL A 96 6.36 1.75 2.34
CA VAL A 96 5.35 0.68 2.38
C VAL A 96 4.47 0.78 1.14
N ILE A 97 4.40 -0.28 0.33
CA ILE A 97 3.52 -0.35 -0.85
C ILE A 97 2.78 -1.68 -0.83
N SER A 98 1.45 -1.65 -0.84
CA SER A 98 0.65 -2.88 -0.84
C SER A 98 -0.82 -2.59 -1.16
N ASN A 99 -1.61 -3.66 -1.30
CA ASN A 99 -3.07 -3.63 -1.36
C ASN A 99 -3.63 -4.21 -0.05
N PRO A 100 -4.00 -3.37 0.94
CA PRO A 100 -4.38 -3.85 2.26
C PRO A 100 -5.79 -4.43 2.29
N PRO A 101 -6.13 -5.28 3.29
CA PRO A 101 -7.48 -5.77 3.48
C PRO A 101 -8.44 -4.61 3.81
N PHE A 102 -9.53 -4.50 3.05
CA PHE A 102 -10.49 -3.38 3.18
C PHE A 102 -11.25 -3.39 4.51
N SER A 103 -11.40 -4.56 5.13
CA SER A 103 -12.10 -4.73 6.41
C SER A 103 -11.38 -4.09 7.60
N ARG A 104 -10.05 -3.97 7.56
CA ARG A 104 -9.20 -3.41 8.63
C ARG A 104 -8.45 -2.14 8.25
N LYS A 105 -8.92 -1.44 7.21
CA LYS A 105 -8.24 -0.26 6.66
C LYS A 105 -7.86 0.79 7.70
N ARG A 106 -8.75 1.12 8.65
CA ARG A 106 -8.48 2.11 9.69
C ARG A 106 -7.27 1.73 10.55
N GLU A 107 -7.17 0.45 10.93
CA GLU A 107 -6.04 -0.06 11.74
C GLU A 107 -4.74 0.02 10.95
N VAL A 108 -4.78 -0.31 9.64
CA VAL A 108 -3.60 -0.21 8.75
C VAL A 108 -3.07 1.22 8.72
N PHE A 109 -3.92 2.19 8.41
CA PHE A 109 -3.51 3.60 8.35
C PHE A 109 -3.02 4.09 9.72
N SER A 110 -3.74 3.79 10.81
CA SER A 110 -3.34 4.21 12.16
C SER A 110 -1.96 3.69 12.52
N LYS A 111 -1.66 2.43 12.19
CA LYS A 111 -0.35 1.83 12.47
C LYS A 111 0.77 2.46 11.64
N LEU A 112 0.53 2.71 10.36
CA LEU A 112 1.52 3.34 9.48
C LEU A 112 1.78 4.80 9.84
N PHE A 113 0.75 5.58 10.18
CA PHE A 113 0.92 6.94 10.68
C PHE A 113 1.74 6.97 11.97
N ALA A 114 1.43 6.07 12.92
CA ALA A 114 2.17 5.98 14.18
C ALA A 114 3.65 5.60 13.96
N ALA A 115 3.94 4.78 12.96
CA ALA A 115 5.31 4.42 12.58
C ALA A 115 6.05 5.54 11.84
N GLY A 116 5.34 6.52 11.27
CA GLY A 116 5.93 7.64 10.56
C GLY A 116 6.55 7.30 9.21
N ILE A 117 6.28 6.11 8.66
CA ILE A 117 6.89 5.58 7.44
C ILE A 117 6.07 6.01 6.21
N PRO A 118 6.71 6.50 5.14
CA PRO A 118 6.04 6.80 3.87
C PRO A 118 5.32 5.59 3.29
N PHE A 119 4.15 5.80 2.69
CA PHE A 119 3.41 4.69 2.09
C PHE A 119 2.60 5.08 0.84
N ALA A 120 2.29 4.06 0.04
CA ALA A 120 1.32 4.07 -1.06
C ALA A 120 0.43 2.82 -0.98
N LEU A 121 -0.81 2.97 -0.54
CA LEU A 121 -1.75 1.86 -0.37
C LEU A 121 -2.83 1.91 -1.44
N LEU A 122 -2.93 0.83 -2.24
CA LEU A 122 -3.97 0.71 -3.25
C LEU A 122 -5.30 0.37 -2.61
N MET A 123 -6.29 1.21 -2.79
CA MET A 123 -7.62 1.01 -2.20
C MET A 123 -8.74 1.61 -3.05
N ASN A 124 -9.98 1.25 -2.69
CA ASN A 124 -11.17 1.92 -3.18
C ASN A 124 -11.18 3.41 -2.75
N LEU A 125 -11.28 4.32 -3.71
CA LEU A 125 -11.31 5.76 -3.45
C LEU A 125 -12.53 6.22 -2.63
N GLN A 126 -13.62 5.45 -2.63
CA GLN A 126 -14.77 5.77 -1.77
C GLN A 126 -14.46 5.63 -0.28
N ALA A 127 -13.42 4.89 0.08
CA ALA A 127 -13.04 4.69 1.48
C ALA A 127 -12.73 6.01 2.21
N MET A 128 -12.26 7.04 1.50
CA MET A 128 -11.99 8.36 2.08
C MET A 128 -13.25 9.06 2.64
N GLN A 129 -14.45 8.70 2.15
CA GLN A 129 -15.72 9.30 2.55
C GLN A 129 -16.39 8.57 3.72
N TYR A 130 -15.87 7.43 4.16
CA TYR A 130 -16.36 6.80 5.37
C TYR A 130 -15.94 7.63 6.58
N GLN A 131 -16.89 7.93 7.46
CA GLN A 131 -16.70 8.84 8.60
C GLN A 131 -15.44 8.53 9.39
N GLU A 132 -15.18 7.26 9.70
CA GLU A 132 -14.01 6.82 10.46
C GLU A 132 -12.67 7.10 9.75
N MET A 133 -12.66 7.00 8.40
CA MET A 133 -11.47 7.25 7.60
C MET A 133 -11.26 8.75 7.37
N GLY A 134 -12.34 9.49 7.06
CA GLY A 134 -12.28 10.94 6.90
C GLY A 134 -11.81 11.62 8.18
N GLN A 135 -12.28 11.19 9.34
CA GLN A 135 -11.84 11.70 10.64
C GLN A 135 -10.34 11.40 10.86
N LEU A 136 -9.90 10.18 10.63
CA LEU A 136 -8.49 9.78 10.78
C LEU A 136 -7.57 10.63 9.90
N PHE A 137 -7.93 10.86 8.64
CA PHE A 137 -7.14 11.67 7.71
C PHE A 137 -7.15 13.14 8.09
N PHE A 138 -8.30 13.65 8.57
CA PHE A 138 -8.39 15.02 9.07
C PHE A 138 -7.50 15.24 10.29
N GLU A 139 -7.52 14.32 11.25
CA GLU A 139 -6.66 14.39 12.44
C GLU A 139 -5.18 14.33 12.06
N GLU A 140 -4.80 13.43 11.14
CA GLU A 140 -3.40 13.31 10.72
C GLU A 140 -2.88 14.53 9.99
N GLN A 141 -3.68 15.14 9.10
CA GLN A 141 -3.25 16.36 8.41
C GLN A 141 -3.06 17.57 9.35
N GLN A 142 -3.73 17.58 10.52
CA GLN A 142 -3.49 18.62 11.54
C GLN A 142 -2.19 18.39 12.32
N ARG A 143 -1.72 17.15 12.36
CA ARG A 143 -0.52 16.76 13.12
C ARG A 143 0.74 16.79 12.28
N THR A 144 0.64 16.39 11.02
CA THR A 144 1.79 16.24 10.12
C THR A 144 1.47 16.77 8.72
N GLU A 145 0.93 15.90 7.84
CA GLU A 145 0.61 16.25 6.46
C GLU A 145 -0.61 15.48 5.94
N ALA A 146 -1.24 16.04 4.92
CA ALA A 146 -2.43 15.46 4.30
C ALA A 146 -2.10 14.23 3.47
N ILE A 147 -3.05 13.29 3.41
CA ILE A 147 -3.05 12.22 2.41
C ILE A 147 -3.09 12.81 1.01
N GLN A 148 -2.25 12.31 0.13
CA GLN A 148 -2.26 12.55 -1.31
C GLN A 148 -2.72 11.31 -2.06
N PHE A 149 -3.06 11.46 -3.33
CA PHE A 149 -3.56 10.35 -4.14
C PHE A 149 -2.80 10.23 -5.46
N ILE A 150 -2.58 8.98 -5.90
CA ILE A 150 -2.28 8.67 -7.29
C ILE A 150 -3.51 8.00 -7.86
N ILE A 151 -4.17 8.66 -8.80
CA ILE A 151 -5.47 8.28 -9.34
C ILE A 151 -5.32 7.82 -10.78
N PRO A 152 -5.58 6.53 -11.09
CA PRO A 152 -5.67 6.06 -12.47
C PRO A 152 -6.78 6.78 -13.25
N ASP A 153 -6.53 7.08 -14.52
CA ASP A 153 -7.47 7.74 -15.43
C ASP A 153 -8.65 6.85 -15.86
N LYS A 154 -8.67 5.59 -15.42
CA LYS A 154 -9.73 4.62 -15.69
C LYS A 154 -9.92 3.63 -14.56
N LYS A 155 -11.06 2.95 -14.55
CA LYS A 155 -11.30 1.84 -13.63
C LYS A 155 -10.30 0.72 -13.86
N VAL A 156 -9.84 0.17 -12.77
CA VAL A 156 -8.87 -0.93 -12.75
C VAL A 156 -9.58 -2.26 -12.94
N SER A 157 -8.93 -3.18 -13.64
CA SER A 157 -9.36 -4.57 -13.75
C SER A 157 -8.48 -5.44 -12.85
N PHE A 158 -9.09 -6.18 -11.93
CA PHE A 158 -8.44 -7.19 -11.12
C PHE A 158 -8.87 -8.57 -11.65
N ASP A 159 -7.94 -9.51 -11.79
CA ASP A 159 -8.20 -10.88 -12.26
C ASP A 159 -9.02 -10.97 -13.58
N GLY A 160 -8.81 -9.99 -14.48
CA GLY A 160 -9.53 -9.92 -15.76
C GLY A 160 -10.93 -9.35 -15.69
N HIS A 161 -11.43 -8.99 -14.50
CA HIS A 161 -12.73 -8.35 -14.30
C HIS A 161 -12.58 -6.88 -13.94
N THR A 162 -13.33 -6.01 -14.64
CA THR A 162 -13.34 -4.58 -14.30
C THR A 162 -13.98 -4.39 -12.93
N SER A 163 -13.27 -3.73 -12.03
CA SER A 163 -13.79 -3.44 -10.69
C SER A 163 -15.07 -2.61 -10.74
N ALA A 164 -16.01 -2.91 -9.86
CA ALA A 164 -17.23 -2.11 -9.66
C ALA A 164 -16.92 -0.71 -9.09
N PHE A 165 -15.78 -0.56 -8.40
CA PHE A 165 -15.36 0.68 -7.72
C PHE A 165 -14.12 1.30 -8.36
N CYS A 166 -13.91 2.59 -8.10
CA CYS A 166 -12.70 3.30 -8.51
C CYS A 166 -11.59 3.05 -7.49
N SER A 167 -10.42 2.65 -7.95
CA SER A 167 -9.25 2.41 -7.12
C SER A 167 -8.17 3.46 -7.36
N GLY A 168 -7.39 3.76 -6.34
CA GLY A 168 -6.22 4.63 -6.42
C GLY A 168 -5.31 4.39 -5.22
N TYR A 169 -4.11 4.92 -5.29
CA TYR A 169 -3.18 4.86 -4.17
C TYR A 169 -3.43 6.01 -3.20
N TYR A 170 -3.57 5.68 -1.95
CA TYR A 170 -3.53 6.60 -0.81
C TYR A 170 -2.07 6.75 -0.41
N CYS A 171 -1.53 7.94 -0.54
CA CYS A 171 -0.12 8.23 -0.33
C CYS A 171 0.08 9.19 0.85
N TRP A 172 1.06 8.90 1.69
CA TRP A 172 1.48 9.78 2.76
C TRP A 172 3.00 9.83 2.82
N LYS A 173 3.57 11.03 2.85
CA LYS A 173 5.02 11.29 2.76
C LYS A 173 5.71 10.68 1.52
N PHE A 174 4.94 10.13 0.60
CA PHE A 174 5.46 9.50 -0.61
C PHE A 174 5.44 10.43 -1.82
N VAL A 175 4.35 11.17 -2.03
CA VAL A 175 4.20 12.15 -3.12
C VAL A 175 3.85 13.52 -2.57
N GLU A 176 4.29 14.57 -3.24
CA GLU A 176 4.06 15.95 -2.79
C GLU A 176 2.64 16.46 -3.08
N LYS A 177 1.99 15.89 -4.09
CA LYS A 177 0.65 16.29 -4.54
C LYS A 177 -0.13 15.13 -5.12
N THR A 178 -1.45 15.24 -5.05
CA THR A 178 -2.37 14.36 -5.77
C THR A 178 -2.13 14.45 -7.27
N SER A 179 -2.03 13.30 -7.93
CA SER A 179 -1.73 13.19 -9.36
C SER A 179 -2.62 12.18 -10.05
N PHE A 180 -2.97 12.45 -11.31
CA PHE A 180 -3.60 11.46 -12.18
C PHE A 180 -2.52 10.74 -13.00
N VAL A 181 -2.70 9.43 -13.20
CA VAL A 181 -1.82 8.62 -14.05
C VAL A 181 -2.61 8.04 -15.20
N HIS A 182 -2.02 8.12 -16.40
CA HIS A 182 -2.56 7.47 -17.57
C HIS A 182 -2.15 6.01 -17.58
N LEU A 183 -3.14 5.11 -17.59
CA LEU A 183 -2.89 3.68 -17.73
C LEU A 183 -3.04 3.24 -19.20
N PRO A 184 -2.18 2.33 -19.70
CA PRO A 184 -2.26 1.86 -21.08
C PRO A 184 -3.63 1.25 -21.38
N HIS A 185 -4.17 1.54 -22.58
CA HIS A 185 -5.53 1.16 -22.97
C HIS A 185 -5.73 -0.34 -23.20
N ASN A 186 -4.67 -1.09 -23.42
CA ASN A 186 -4.73 -2.52 -23.69
C ASN A 186 -4.11 -3.34 -22.56
N ASN A 187 -4.81 -4.37 -22.14
CA ASN A 187 -4.29 -5.43 -21.27
C ASN A 187 -3.13 -6.23 -21.92
N SER A 188 -2.57 -5.74 -23.01
CA SER A 188 -1.56 -6.43 -23.84
C SER A 188 -0.15 -6.43 -23.26
N GLY A 189 0.04 -6.16 -21.97
CA GLY A 189 1.32 -6.35 -21.27
C GLY A 189 2.53 -5.58 -21.84
N LYS A 190 2.34 -4.75 -22.85
CA LYS A 190 3.39 -3.87 -23.39
C LYS A 190 3.27 -2.52 -22.72
N PHE A 191 4.00 -2.38 -21.63
CA PHE A 191 4.10 -1.12 -20.90
C PHE A 191 5.13 -0.22 -21.58
N TYR A 192 4.82 1.06 -21.65
CA TYR A 192 5.84 2.08 -21.78
C TYR A 192 6.55 2.12 -20.41
N VAL A 193 7.65 1.43 -20.33
CA VAL A 193 8.60 1.61 -19.23
C VAL A 193 9.37 2.87 -19.58
N PRO A 194 9.22 3.99 -18.84
CA PRO A 194 10.22 5.03 -18.93
C PRO A 194 11.56 4.35 -18.64
N ALA A 195 12.58 4.64 -19.44
CA ALA A 195 13.90 3.99 -19.34
C ALA A 195 14.68 4.41 -18.08
N TYR A 196 14.04 4.39 -16.93
CA TYR A 196 14.64 4.60 -15.61
C TYR A 196 14.63 3.28 -14.86
N SER A 197 15.63 2.44 -15.17
CA SER A 197 15.88 1.30 -14.31
C SER A 197 16.35 1.84 -12.95
N LEU A 198 15.76 1.33 -11.87
CA LEU A 198 16.23 1.57 -10.48
C LEU A 198 17.69 1.10 -10.24
N THR A 199 18.33 0.57 -11.28
CA THR A 199 19.67 -0.04 -11.24
C THR A 199 20.77 0.73 -11.94
N LYS A 200 20.53 1.89 -12.55
CA LYS A 200 21.58 2.64 -13.25
C LYS A 200 22.04 3.89 -12.52
N GLN A 201 22.74 3.70 -11.40
CA GLN A 201 23.82 4.59 -10.99
C GLN A 201 24.99 3.74 -10.49
N GLY A 202 25.89 3.39 -11.39
CA GLY A 202 27.10 2.69 -11.03
C GLY A 202 27.87 2.17 -12.25
N ASP A 203 28.10 3.00 -13.27
CA ASP A 203 29.20 2.83 -14.22
C ASP A 203 29.40 4.17 -14.94
N VAL A 204 30.07 5.08 -14.26
CA VAL A 204 30.81 6.16 -14.92
C VAL A 204 32.24 5.98 -14.49
N GLN A 205 33.04 5.39 -15.39
CA GLN A 205 34.49 5.49 -15.38
C GLN A 205 34.92 6.90 -15.79
#